data_441db0c4ee8bbde40f3a0be8f1102177
#
_entry.id   441db0c4ee8bbde40f3a0be8f1102177
#
_cell.length_a   1.000
_cell.length_b   1.000
_cell.length_c   1.000
_cell.angle_alpha   90.00
_cell.angle_beta   90.00
_cell.angle_gamma   90.00
#
_symmetry.space_group_name_H-M   'P 1'
#
loop_
_entity.id
_entity.type
_entity.pdbx_description
1 polymer ?
#
loop_
_entity_poly.entity_id
_entity_poly.type
_entity_poly.pdbx_seq_one_letter_code
_entity_poly.pdbx_strand_id
1 'polypeptide(L)'
;MFEEKFMETKTFYFNPIRECCYVAWDETGSCAFIDPGCYGERELQRLKDFVAQKQLTPEKILLTHGHFDHILGLEDVARTWNLDAWIHPDDHAQLVRSGQWCSQLGLAFKPFSGQLHDLSDGETVSFGRTQLRVITTPGHTQGGVCFLCEKDGVLFSGDTLFAGSIGRTDQPGGDYDQLIESICRKLMPLDGEIILLPGHGPASSIGFERATNPFLQPA
;
A
#
# COMPACT_ATOMS: atom_id res chain seq x y z
N MET A 1 24.43 22.02 -11.17
CA MET A 1 23.82 21.29 -10.05
C MET A 1 22.54 20.67 -10.63
N PHE A 2 22.55 19.39 -10.94
CA PHE A 2 21.33 18.71 -11.38
C PHE A 2 20.46 18.59 -10.14
N GLU A 3 19.26 19.18 -10.17
CA GLU A 3 18.26 18.89 -9.15
C GLU A 3 18.06 17.37 -9.15
N GLU A 4 18.39 16.71 -8.04
CA GLU A 4 17.99 15.33 -7.83
C GLU A 4 16.46 15.33 -7.82
N LYS A 5 15.86 14.80 -8.87
CA LYS A 5 14.42 14.58 -8.88
C LYS A 5 14.11 13.46 -7.90
N PHE A 6 13.21 13.76 -7.00
CA PHE A 6 12.69 12.86 -5.99
C PHE A 6 11.59 11.97 -6.61
N MET A 7 11.29 10.87 -5.92
CA MET A 7 10.10 10.07 -6.20
C MET A 7 8.85 10.96 -6.08
N GLU A 8 8.04 10.97 -7.10
CA GLU A 8 6.73 11.61 -7.11
C GLU A 8 5.63 10.58 -6.81
N THR A 9 4.55 11.02 -6.21
CA THR A 9 3.40 10.16 -5.90
C THR A 9 2.09 10.79 -6.34
N LYS A 10 1.13 9.96 -6.73
CA LYS A 10 -0.26 10.35 -6.99
C LYS A 10 -1.19 9.41 -6.26
N THR A 11 -2.03 9.97 -5.41
CA THR A 11 -3.11 9.24 -4.74
C THR A 11 -4.36 9.22 -5.61
N PHE A 12 -4.95 8.04 -5.73
CA PHE A 12 -6.29 7.82 -6.25
C PHE A 12 -7.17 7.28 -5.13
N TYR A 13 -8.36 7.79 -5.03
CA TYR A 13 -9.38 7.24 -4.13
C TYR A 13 -10.31 6.37 -4.95
N PHE A 14 -10.29 5.07 -4.67
CA PHE A 14 -11.01 4.06 -5.41
C PHE A 14 -12.01 3.31 -4.55
N ASN A 15 -12.88 2.59 -5.23
CA ASN A 15 -13.97 1.76 -4.71
C ASN A 15 -14.90 2.47 -3.71
N PRO A 16 -16.01 1.84 -3.27
CA PRO A 16 -16.97 2.48 -2.36
C PRO A 16 -16.42 2.84 -0.98
N ILE A 17 -15.30 2.20 -0.57
CA ILE A 17 -14.68 2.41 0.75
C ILE A 17 -13.64 3.54 0.71
N ARG A 18 -13.32 4.07 -0.51
CA ARG A 18 -12.35 5.16 -0.74
C ARG A 18 -10.94 4.80 -0.32
N GLU A 19 -10.54 3.57 -0.63
CA GLU A 19 -9.16 3.14 -0.49
C GLU A 19 -8.21 4.06 -1.26
N CYS A 20 -6.98 4.21 -0.75
CA CYS A 20 -5.91 5.03 -1.33
C CYS A 20 -4.96 4.17 -2.15
N CYS A 21 -5.22 4.04 -3.45
CA CYS A 21 -4.26 3.50 -4.39
C CYS A 21 -3.22 4.57 -4.74
N TYR A 22 -1.94 4.20 -4.75
CA TYR A 22 -0.86 5.11 -5.13
C TYR A 22 -0.20 4.68 -6.43
N VAL A 23 0.13 5.68 -7.26
CA VAL A 23 1.13 5.55 -8.33
C VAL A 23 2.36 6.30 -7.85
N ALA A 24 3.48 5.60 -7.70
CA ALA A 24 4.78 6.17 -7.37
C ALA A 24 5.71 6.05 -8.58
N TRP A 25 6.42 7.13 -8.94
CA TRP A 25 7.32 7.14 -10.10
C TRP A 25 8.53 8.03 -9.85
N ASP A 26 9.59 7.84 -10.62
CA ASP A 26 10.79 8.65 -10.57
C ASP A 26 11.11 9.30 -11.92
N GLU A 27 12.26 9.97 -12.01
CA GLU A 27 12.71 10.70 -13.19
C GLU A 27 12.99 9.83 -14.43
N THR A 28 13.07 8.49 -14.26
CA THR A 28 13.20 7.55 -15.38
C THR A 28 11.88 7.35 -16.11
N GLY A 29 10.77 7.75 -15.48
CA GLY A 29 9.42 7.44 -15.91
C GLY A 29 8.93 6.04 -15.48
N SER A 30 9.79 5.24 -14.84
CA SER A 30 9.37 3.97 -14.24
C SER A 30 8.45 4.21 -13.06
N CYS A 31 7.41 3.37 -12.90
CA CYS A 31 6.46 3.51 -11.79
C CYS A 31 6.03 2.16 -11.21
N ALA A 32 5.54 2.22 -9.97
CA ALA A 32 4.86 1.13 -9.30
C ALA A 32 3.45 1.56 -8.87
N PHE A 33 2.52 0.60 -8.90
CA PHE A 33 1.22 0.73 -8.27
C PHE A 33 1.29 0.16 -6.86
N ILE A 34 0.82 0.90 -5.87
CA ILE A 34 0.67 0.42 -4.50
C ILE A 34 -0.83 0.30 -4.23
N ASP A 35 -1.25 -0.90 -3.85
CA ASP A 35 -2.64 -1.26 -3.53
C ASP A 35 -3.63 -0.83 -4.63
N PRO A 36 -3.68 -1.52 -5.79
CA PRO A 36 -4.58 -1.15 -6.87
C PRO A 36 -6.02 -1.59 -6.59
N GLY A 37 -6.71 -0.85 -5.70
CA GLY A 37 -8.09 -1.10 -5.31
C GLY A 37 -9.14 -0.59 -6.30
N CYS A 38 -8.77 -0.22 -7.54
CA CYS A 38 -9.71 0.31 -8.52
C CYS A 38 -10.83 -0.68 -8.85
N TYR A 39 -12.08 -0.19 -8.82
CA TYR A 39 -13.28 -1.01 -9.03
C TYR A 39 -14.00 -0.64 -10.33
N GLY A 40 -14.00 -1.59 -11.24
CA GLY A 40 -14.64 -1.45 -12.54
C GLY A 40 -13.86 -0.60 -13.54
N GLU A 41 -14.34 -0.60 -14.80
CA GLU A 41 -13.64 -0.01 -15.94
C GLU A 41 -13.38 1.50 -15.79
N ARG A 42 -14.32 2.23 -15.18
CA ARG A 42 -14.19 3.69 -15.02
C ARG A 42 -12.99 4.07 -14.13
N GLU A 43 -12.77 3.33 -13.05
CA GLU A 43 -11.65 3.62 -12.15
C GLU A 43 -10.33 3.14 -12.75
N LEU A 44 -10.31 1.97 -13.39
CA LEU A 44 -9.15 1.50 -14.15
C LEU A 44 -8.75 2.49 -15.26
N GLN A 45 -9.73 3.07 -15.96
CA GLN A 45 -9.46 4.06 -17.03
C GLN A 45 -8.76 5.31 -16.45
N ARG A 46 -9.07 5.73 -15.22
CA ARG A 46 -8.37 6.86 -14.58
C ARG A 46 -6.88 6.57 -14.36
N LEU A 47 -6.51 5.32 -14.03
CA LEU A 47 -5.10 4.91 -13.96
C LEU A 47 -4.45 4.92 -15.35
N LYS A 48 -5.13 4.35 -16.35
CA LYS A 48 -4.64 4.33 -17.73
C LYS A 48 -4.38 5.74 -18.28
N ASP A 49 -5.33 6.63 -18.07
CA ASP A 49 -5.22 8.04 -18.52
C ASP A 49 -4.04 8.74 -17.84
N PHE A 50 -3.87 8.54 -16.53
CA PHE A 50 -2.77 9.14 -15.78
C PHE A 50 -1.40 8.62 -16.24
N VAL A 51 -1.26 7.29 -16.37
CA VAL A 51 -0.03 6.63 -16.85
C VAL A 51 0.32 7.15 -18.26
N ALA A 52 -0.66 7.23 -19.15
CA ALA A 52 -0.47 7.75 -20.51
C ALA A 52 -0.12 9.25 -20.50
N GLN A 53 -0.83 10.07 -19.73
CA GLN A 53 -0.59 11.51 -19.63
C GLN A 53 0.82 11.84 -19.11
N LYS A 54 1.28 11.07 -18.13
CA LYS A 54 2.61 11.22 -17.54
C LYS A 54 3.71 10.48 -18.30
N GLN A 55 3.35 9.70 -19.32
CA GLN A 55 4.26 8.85 -20.10
C GLN A 55 5.06 7.87 -19.22
N LEU A 56 4.38 7.27 -18.22
CA LEU A 56 5.00 6.36 -17.28
C LEU A 56 5.09 4.93 -17.85
N THR A 57 6.07 4.20 -17.34
CA THR A 57 6.28 2.77 -17.61
C THR A 57 6.06 1.98 -16.32
N PRO A 58 4.88 1.36 -16.13
CA PRO A 58 4.62 0.53 -14.96
C PRO A 58 5.52 -0.72 -14.94
N GLU A 59 6.13 -0.99 -13.79
CA GLU A 59 7.05 -2.13 -13.61
C GLU A 59 6.56 -3.12 -12.57
N LYS A 60 5.82 -2.67 -11.54
CA LYS A 60 5.44 -3.51 -10.40
C LYS A 60 4.08 -3.15 -9.83
N ILE A 61 3.47 -4.14 -9.19
CA ILE A 61 2.36 -3.96 -8.25
C ILE A 61 2.87 -4.37 -6.86
N LEU A 62 2.75 -3.47 -5.89
CA LEU A 62 3.15 -3.69 -4.51
C LEU A 62 1.89 -3.68 -3.64
N LEU A 63 1.67 -4.76 -2.90
CA LEU A 63 0.53 -4.88 -2.00
C LEU A 63 0.99 -4.74 -0.56
N THR A 64 0.40 -3.77 0.16
CA THR A 64 0.64 -3.62 1.59
C THR A 64 0.03 -4.78 2.36
N HIS A 65 -1.12 -5.28 1.91
CA HIS A 65 -1.81 -6.44 2.47
C HIS A 65 -2.89 -6.96 1.50
N GLY A 66 -3.55 -8.05 1.87
CA GLY A 66 -4.47 -8.76 0.99
C GLY A 66 -5.96 -8.47 1.18
N HIS A 67 -6.40 -7.38 1.85
CA HIS A 67 -7.82 -7.06 1.97
C HIS A 67 -8.43 -6.66 0.64
N PHE A 68 -9.73 -6.96 0.49
CA PHE A 68 -10.42 -6.90 -0.80
C PHE A 68 -10.39 -5.52 -1.46
N ASP A 69 -10.53 -4.47 -0.69
CA ASP A 69 -10.57 -3.10 -1.18
C ASP A 69 -9.21 -2.62 -1.73
N HIS A 70 -8.10 -3.17 -1.25
CA HIS A 70 -6.75 -2.91 -1.78
C HIS A 70 -6.40 -3.70 -3.04
N ILE A 71 -7.20 -4.73 -3.36
CA ILE A 71 -6.93 -5.65 -4.47
C ILE A 71 -8.06 -5.81 -5.48
N LEU A 72 -9.13 -4.99 -5.39
CA LEU A 72 -10.27 -5.08 -6.32
C LEU A 72 -9.87 -4.92 -7.78
N GLY A 73 -8.85 -4.10 -8.06
CA GLY A 73 -8.31 -3.88 -9.40
C GLY A 73 -7.05 -4.69 -9.74
N LEU A 74 -6.55 -5.50 -8.83
CA LEU A 74 -5.26 -6.19 -8.97
C LEU A 74 -5.14 -6.95 -10.30
N GLU A 75 -6.11 -7.82 -10.61
CA GLU A 75 -6.10 -8.61 -11.85
C GLU A 75 -6.18 -7.71 -13.10
N ASP A 76 -7.02 -6.69 -13.08
CA ASP A 76 -7.20 -5.80 -14.22
C ASP A 76 -5.96 -4.92 -14.47
N VAL A 77 -5.31 -4.43 -13.40
CA VAL A 77 -4.06 -3.67 -13.48
C VAL A 77 -2.93 -4.56 -13.98
N ALA A 78 -2.78 -5.75 -13.40
CA ALA A 78 -1.76 -6.70 -13.83
C ALA A 78 -1.88 -7.08 -15.30
N ARG A 79 -3.07 -7.39 -15.78
CA ARG A 79 -3.30 -7.69 -17.21
C ARG A 79 -3.08 -6.50 -18.12
N THR A 80 -3.46 -5.30 -17.69
CA THR A 80 -3.35 -4.09 -18.52
C THR A 80 -1.89 -3.80 -18.88
N TRP A 81 -0.96 -4.01 -17.94
CA TRP A 81 0.46 -3.71 -18.14
C TRP A 81 1.39 -4.94 -18.09
N ASN A 82 0.82 -6.14 -18.02
CA ASN A 82 1.57 -7.41 -17.92
C ASN A 82 2.55 -7.41 -16.75
N LEU A 83 2.02 -7.17 -15.54
CA LEU A 83 2.80 -7.03 -14.31
C LEU A 83 2.58 -8.22 -13.36
N ASP A 84 3.63 -8.54 -12.63
CA ASP A 84 3.57 -9.36 -11.44
C ASP A 84 3.21 -8.53 -10.20
N ALA A 85 2.85 -9.19 -9.10
CA ALA A 85 2.55 -8.56 -7.83
C ALA A 85 3.43 -9.07 -6.69
N TRP A 86 3.79 -8.18 -5.78
CA TRP A 86 4.59 -8.45 -4.58
C TRP A 86 3.71 -8.32 -3.34
N ILE A 87 3.72 -9.33 -2.48
CA ILE A 87 2.94 -9.38 -1.23
C ILE A 87 3.68 -10.25 -0.20
N HIS A 88 3.47 -10.00 1.08
CA HIS A 88 4.00 -10.88 2.13
C HIS A 88 3.28 -12.24 2.10
N PRO A 89 4.01 -13.38 2.25
CA PRO A 89 3.43 -14.72 2.10
C PRO A 89 2.32 -15.03 3.11
N ASP A 90 2.36 -14.44 4.31
CA ASP A 90 1.31 -14.63 5.31
C ASP A 90 -0.06 -14.06 4.91
N ASP A 91 -0.08 -13.20 3.86
CA ASP A 91 -1.32 -12.64 3.29
C ASP A 91 -1.80 -13.37 2.01
N HIS A 92 -1.10 -14.40 1.52
CA HIS A 92 -1.59 -15.19 0.38
C HIS A 92 -3.00 -15.76 0.64
N ALA A 93 -3.24 -16.28 1.85
CA ALA A 93 -4.57 -16.77 2.22
C ALA A 93 -5.63 -15.65 2.28
N GLN A 94 -5.21 -14.41 2.55
CA GLN A 94 -6.10 -13.26 2.59
C GLN A 94 -6.59 -12.89 1.19
N LEU A 95 -5.79 -13.03 0.14
CA LEU A 95 -6.24 -12.84 -1.26
C LEU A 95 -7.43 -13.74 -1.60
N VAL A 96 -7.37 -15.01 -1.17
CA VAL A 96 -8.46 -15.97 -1.38
C VAL A 96 -9.71 -15.59 -0.57
N ARG A 97 -9.53 -15.23 0.69
CA ARG A 97 -10.64 -14.80 1.58
C ARG A 97 -11.32 -13.54 1.04
N SER A 98 -10.56 -12.62 0.48
CA SER A 98 -11.09 -11.38 -0.11
C SER A 98 -12.09 -11.63 -1.24
N GLY A 99 -11.89 -12.66 -2.07
CA GLY A 99 -12.88 -13.08 -3.05
C GLY A 99 -14.19 -13.56 -2.41
N GLN A 100 -14.12 -14.25 -1.28
CA GLN A 100 -15.32 -14.67 -0.54
C GLN A 100 -16.07 -13.49 0.07
N TRP A 101 -15.34 -12.51 0.65
CA TRP A 101 -15.93 -11.27 1.15
C TRP A 101 -16.62 -10.48 0.06
N CYS A 102 -15.98 -10.30 -1.10
CA CYS A 102 -16.58 -9.63 -2.24
C CYS A 102 -17.89 -10.29 -2.66
N SER A 103 -17.93 -11.63 -2.71
CA SER A 103 -19.14 -12.39 -3.03
C SER A 103 -20.27 -12.10 -2.03
N GLN A 104 -19.97 -12.04 -0.74
CA GLN A 104 -20.97 -11.73 0.31
C GLN A 104 -21.47 -10.30 0.24
N LEU A 105 -20.63 -9.37 -0.18
CA LEU A 105 -20.97 -7.95 -0.36
C LEU A 105 -21.61 -7.65 -1.72
N GLY A 106 -21.76 -8.65 -2.60
CA GLY A 106 -22.27 -8.47 -3.95
C GLY A 106 -21.31 -7.66 -4.87
N LEU A 107 -20.03 -7.62 -4.53
CA LEU A 107 -19.00 -6.97 -5.35
C LEU A 107 -18.44 -7.97 -6.39
N ALA A 108 -18.25 -7.51 -7.62
CA ALA A 108 -17.53 -8.28 -8.60
C ALA A 108 -16.05 -8.35 -8.21
N PHE A 109 -15.48 -9.55 -8.23
CA PHE A 109 -14.08 -9.80 -7.90
C PHE A 109 -13.45 -10.70 -8.95
N LYS A 110 -12.27 -10.36 -9.40
CA LYS A 110 -11.47 -11.15 -10.31
C LYS A 110 -10.27 -11.70 -9.54
N PRO A 111 -10.19 -13.01 -9.30
CA PRO A 111 -9.00 -13.59 -8.66
C PRO A 111 -7.74 -13.27 -9.46
N PHE A 112 -6.67 -12.95 -8.76
CA PHE A 112 -5.39 -12.71 -9.39
C PHE A 112 -4.85 -14.01 -10.01
N SER A 113 -4.45 -13.92 -11.26
CA SER A 113 -3.96 -15.08 -12.04
C SER A 113 -2.49 -14.95 -12.45
N GLY A 114 -1.84 -13.82 -12.11
CA GLY A 114 -0.43 -13.56 -12.40
C GLY A 114 0.51 -14.24 -11.39
N GLN A 115 1.79 -13.88 -11.46
CA GLN A 115 2.80 -14.35 -10.53
C GLN A 115 2.83 -13.49 -9.27
N LEU A 116 2.86 -14.14 -8.10
CA LEU A 116 3.14 -13.52 -6.81
C LEU A 116 4.61 -13.70 -6.44
N HIS A 117 5.22 -12.63 -5.95
CA HIS A 117 6.55 -12.62 -5.37
C HIS A 117 6.44 -12.33 -3.88
N ASP A 118 7.13 -13.13 -3.07
CA ASP A 118 7.10 -13.00 -1.61
C ASP A 118 7.97 -11.84 -1.13
N LEU A 119 7.40 -11.01 -0.26
CA LEU A 119 8.10 -9.94 0.44
C LEU A 119 8.59 -10.42 1.80
N SER A 120 9.73 -9.89 2.24
CA SER A 120 10.29 -10.14 3.57
C SER A 120 10.75 -8.85 4.26
N ASP A 121 10.79 -8.88 5.60
CA ASP A 121 11.21 -7.73 6.41
C ASP A 121 12.64 -7.28 6.06
N GLY A 122 12.82 -5.98 5.85
CA GLY A 122 14.10 -5.37 5.50
C GLY A 122 14.51 -5.52 4.04
N GLU A 123 13.75 -6.27 3.22
CA GLU A 123 13.99 -6.40 1.80
C GLU A 123 13.85 -5.04 1.09
N THR A 124 14.57 -4.86 -0.01
CA THR A 124 14.45 -3.69 -0.88
C THR A 124 13.81 -4.07 -2.20
N VAL A 125 12.67 -3.46 -2.50
CA VAL A 125 12.00 -3.56 -3.80
C VAL A 125 12.26 -2.28 -4.59
N SER A 126 12.59 -2.41 -5.88
CA SER A 126 12.98 -1.26 -6.71
C SER A 126 12.13 -1.17 -7.98
N PHE A 127 11.88 0.06 -8.42
CA PHE A 127 11.42 0.38 -9.78
C PHE A 127 12.20 1.60 -10.27
N GLY A 128 12.60 1.62 -11.54
CA GLY A 128 13.52 2.64 -12.03
C GLY A 128 14.76 2.76 -11.12
N ARG A 129 14.95 3.94 -10.53
CA ARG A 129 16.00 4.23 -9.54
C ARG A 129 15.48 4.32 -8.10
N THR A 130 14.18 4.22 -7.94
CA THR A 130 13.53 4.27 -6.62
C THR A 130 13.72 2.95 -5.89
N GLN A 131 14.04 3.03 -4.61
CA GLN A 131 14.18 1.91 -3.70
C GLN A 131 13.21 2.06 -2.53
N LEU A 132 12.42 1.03 -2.29
CA LEU A 132 11.49 0.95 -1.18
C LEU A 132 11.91 -0.18 -0.25
N ARG A 133 12.20 0.14 1.01
CA ARG A 133 12.44 -0.86 2.04
C ARG A 133 11.12 -1.40 2.57
N VAL A 134 10.98 -2.71 2.60
CA VAL A 134 9.84 -3.41 3.21
C VAL A 134 9.98 -3.41 4.72
N ILE A 135 8.93 -3.01 5.43
CA ILE A 135 8.83 -3.09 6.88
C ILE A 135 7.59 -3.93 7.19
N THR A 136 7.76 -5.14 7.69
CA THR A 136 6.60 -5.95 8.10
C THR A 136 5.95 -5.35 9.33
N THR A 137 4.63 -5.18 9.27
CA THR A 137 3.82 -4.58 10.34
C THR A 137 2.57 -5.43 10.59
N PRO A 138 2.75 -6.69 11.06
CA PRO A 138 1.61 -7.55 11.34
C PRO A 138 0.71 -6.97 12.43
N GLY A 139 -0.58 -7.33 12.37
CA GLY A 139 -1.59 -6.98 13.37
C GLY A 139 -2.92 -6.50 12.78
N HIS A 140 -2.94 -5.77 11.66
CA HIS A 140 -4.15 -5.56 10.85
C HIS A 140 -4.45 -6.82 10.01
N THR A 141 -3.42 -7.31 9.34
CA THR A 141 -3.31 -8.68 8.81
C THR A 141 -2.00 -9.30 9.30
N GLN A 142 -1.82 -10.59 9.11
CA GLN A 142 -0.57 -11.25 9.51
C GLN A 142 0.59 -10.91 8.54
N GLY A 143 0.26 -10.66 7.28
CA GLY A 143 1.23 -10.28 6.25
C GLY A 143 1.27 -8.79 5.94
N GLY A 144 0.75 -7.93 6.83
CA GLY A 144 0.79 -6.49 6.63
C GLY A 144 2.21 -5.95 6.52
N VAL A 145 2.47 -5.10 5.50
CA VAL A 145 3.75 -4.43 5.30
C VAL A 145 3.57 -2.94 5.02
N CYS A 146 4.60 -2.17 5.33
CA CYS A 146 4.78 -0.80 4.88
C CYS A 146 5.94 -0.74 3.88
N PHE A 147 5.89 0.22 2.94
CA PHE A 147 6.98 0.50 2.00
C PHE A 147 7.60 1.86 2.30
N LEU A 148 8.86 1.90 2.68
CA LEU A 148 9.58 3.11 3.03
C LEU A 148 10.58 3.50 1.93
N CYS A 149 10.37 4.68 1.32
CA CYS A 149 11.38 5.37 0.55
C CYS A 149 12.21 6.24 1.49
N GLU A 150 13.37 5.74 1.94
CA GLU A 150 14.22 6.48 2.88
C GLU A 150 14.77 7.77 2.27
N LYS A 151 15.15 7.73 0.98
CA LYS A 151 15.72 8.87 0.26
C LYS A 151 14.76 10.06 0.22
N ASP A 152 13.49 9.79 -0.01
CA ASP A 152 12.47 10.83 -0.22
C ASP A 152 11.61 11.07 1.02
N GLY A 153 11.83 10.33 2.11
CA GLY A 153 11.09 10.47 3.36
C GLY A 153 9.61 10.18 3.20
N VAL A 154 9.24 9.10 2.49
CA VAL A 154 7.84 8.70 2.24
C VAL A 154 7.62 7.27 2.71
N LEU A 155 6.55 7.05 3.47
CA LEU A 155 6.10 5.76 3.96
C LEU A 155 4.69 5.47 3.46
N PHE A 156 4.52 4.44 2.65
CA PHE A 156 3.21 3.85 2.33
C PHE A 156 2.87 2.85 3.43
N SER A 157 1.91 3.19 4.28
CA SER A 157 1.64 2.40 5.49
C SER A 157 0.51 1.39 5.32
N GLY A 158 -0.18 1.38 4.19
CA GLY A 158 -1.39 0.57 4.07
C GLY A 158 -2.32 0.81 5.25
N ASP A 159 -2.86 -0.26 5.80
CA ASP A 159 -3.77 -0.20 6.95
C ASP A 159 -3.08 -0.46 8.29
N THR A 160 -1.80 -0.05 8.40
CA THR A 160 -1.07 -0.09 9.67
C THR A 160 -1.32 1.15 10.51
N LEU A 161 -1.02 2.34 9.97
CA LEU A 161 -1.10 3.63 10.68
C LEU A 161 -1.80 4.64 9.78
N PHE A 162 -2.75 5.38 10.35
CA PHE A 162 -3.53 6.44 9.69
C PHE A 162 -3.36 7.79 10.41
N ALA A 163 -3.84 8.84 9.77
CA ALA A 163 -3.96 10.14 10.42
C ALA A 163 -4.94 10.07 11.60
N GLY A 164 -4.40 10.10 12.83
CA GLY A 164 -5.15 10.04 14.08
C GLY A 164 -5.80 8.68 14.38
N SER A 165 -5.41 7.60 13.68
CA SER A 165 -5.97 6.26 13.88
C SER A 165 -4.99 5.16 13.52
N ILE A 166 -5.41 3.91 13.68
CA ILE A 166 -4.69 2.70 13.26
C ILE A 166 -5.63 1.77 12.49
N GLY A 167 -5.09 0.78 11.80
CA GLY A 167 -5.87 -0.28 11.17
C GLY A 167 -6.73 -1.05 12.18
N ARG A 168 -7.90 -1.49 11.74
CA ARG A 168 -8.76 -2.36 12.57
C ARG A 168 -8.11 -3.72 12.76
N THR A 169 -8.41 -4.36 13.90
CA THR A 169 -7.83 -5.65 14.28
C THR A 169 -8.85 -6.71 14.67
N ASP A 170 -10.14 -6.42 14.42
CA ASP A 170 -11.29 -7.26 14.77
C ASP A 170 -11.69 -8.24 13.66
N GLN A 171 -10.95 -8.26 12.55
CA GLN A 171 -11.16 -9.20 11.45
C GLN A 171 -10.26 -10.45 11.59
N PRO A 172 -10.62 -11.57 10.92
CA PRO A 172 -9.79 -12.78 10.97
C PRO A 172 -8.34 -12.54 10.56
N GLY A 173 -7.41 -12.82 11.46
CA GLY A 173 -5.97 -12.54 11.31
C GLY A 173 -5.53 -11.24 11.97
N GLY A 174 -6.46 -10.41 12.49
CA GLY A 174 -6.15 -9.21 13.22
C GLY A 174 -5.72 -9.48 14.66
N ASP A 175 -4.79 -8.66 15.19
CA ASP A 175 -4.29 -8.69 16.55
C ASP A 175 -3.89 -7.27 16.96
N TYR A 176 -4.60 -6.71 17.95
CA TYR A 176 -4.39 -5.34 18.40
C TYR A 176 -3.01 -5.12 19.04
N ASP A 177 -2.62 -6.02 19.93
CA ASP A 177 -1.35 -5.87 20.64
C ASP A 177 -0.18 -5.99 19.66
N GLN A 178 -0.28 -6.90 18.69
CA GLN A 178 0.71 -7.07 17.63
C GLN A 178 0.81 -5.82 16.73
N LEU A 179 -0.33 -5.20 16.37
CA LEU A 179 -0.33 -3.98 15.57
C LEU A 179 0.32 -2.82 16.33
N ILE A 180 -0.03 -2.61 17.59
CA ILE A 180 0.59 -1.59 18.44
C ILE A 180 2.09 -1.83 18.57
N GLU A 181 2.51 -3.09 18.81
CA GLU A 181 3.93 -3.44 18.87
C GLU A 181 4.64 -3.13 17.55
N SER A 182 4.04 -3.49 16.41
CA SER A 182 4.58 -3.19 15.07
C SER A 182 4.78 -1.69 14.87
N ILE A 183 3.78 -0.88 15.19
CA ILE A 183 3.85 0.57 15.06
C ILE A 183 4.91 1.15 15.99
N CYS A 184 4.85 0.82 17.27
CA CYS A 184 5.75 1.39 18.28
C CYS A 184 7.21 1.02 18.05
N ARG A 185 7.51 -0.23 17.66
CA ARG A 185 8.88 -0.70 17.48
C ARG A 185 9.47 -0.39 16.12
N LYS A 186 8.65 -0.36 15.07
CA LYS A 186 9.17 -0.25 13.70
C LYS A 186 8.91 1.10 13.05
N LEU A 187 7.78 1.75 13.32
CA LEU A 187 7.43 3.03 12.70
C LEU A 187 7.78 4.24 13.56
N MET A 188 7.52 4.16 14.88
CA MET A 188 7.77 5.30 15.77
C MET A 188 9.26 5.69 15.93
N PRO A 189 10.25 4.80 15.75
CA PRO A 189 11.66 5.19 15.72
C PRO A 189 12.12 5.90 14.44
N LEU A 190 11.32 5.88 13.36
CA LEU A 190 11.65 6.53 12.10
C LEU A 190 11.71 8.07 12.26
N ASP A 191 12.33 8.75 11.30
CA ASP A 191 12.39 10.21 11.29
C ASP A 191 10.96 10.81 11.28
N GLY A 192 10.73 11.83 12.11
CA GLY A 192 9.45 12.50 12.24
C GLY A 192 8.98 13.23 10.99
N GLU A 193 9.91 13.65 10.13
CA GLU A 193 9.61 14.34 8.88
C GLU A 193 9.10 13.39 7.77
N ILE A 194 9.16 12.07 7.97
CA ILE A 194 8.65 11.09 7.01
C ILE A 194 7.15 11.30 6.81
N ILE A 195 6.77 11.53 5.56
CA ILE A 195 5.37 11.66 5.13
C ILE A 195 4.72 10.27 5.17
N LEU A 196 3.60 10.17 5.86
CA LEU A 196 2.78 8.97 5.96
C LEU A 196 1.69 9.00 4.88
N LEU A 197 1.68 8.01 4.02
CA LEU A 197 0.68 7.79 2.97
C LEU A 197 -0.11 6.51 3.31
N PRO A 198 -1.30 6.63 3.94
CA PRO A 198 -2.05 5.49 4.44
C PRO A 198 -2.95 4.83 3.40
N GLY A 199 -3.45 3.63 3.70
CA GLY A 199 -4.46 2.95 2.88
C GLY A 199 -5.82 3.64 2.87
N HIS A 200 -6.13 4.42 3.91
CA HIS A 200 -7.36 5.22 4.02
C HIS A 200 -7.11 6.58 4.65
N GLY A 201 -7.91 7.58 4.24
CA GLY A 201 -7.88 8.92 4.81
C GLY A 201 -6.78 9.82 4.24
N PRO A 202 -6.48 10.93 4.92
CA PRO A 202 -5.47 11.89 4.48
C PRO A 202 -4.05 11.45 4.83
N ALA A 203 -3.07 12.01 4.13
CA ALA A 203 -1.67 11.92 4.51
C ALA A 203 -1.41 12.57 5.88
N SER A 204 -0.34 12.09 6.55
CA SER A 204 0.13 12.61 7.83
C SER A 204 1.67 12.61 7.86
N SER A 205 2.28 12.59 9.04
CA SER A 205 3.71 12.35 9.22
C SER A 205 3.98 11.48 10.47
N ILE A 206 5.10 10.80 10.47
CA ILE A 206 5.51 9.97 11.63
C ILE A 206 5.60 10.82 12.90
N GLY A 207 6.15 12.03 12.82
CA GLY A 207 6.28 12.92 13.97
C GLY A 207 4.93 13.39 14.50
N PHE A 208 3.99 13.71 13.60
CA PHE A 208 2.64 14.12 14.01
C PHE A 208 1.89 12.98 14.70
N GLU A 209 1.91 11.79 14.10
CA GLU A 209 1.22 10.62 14.68
C GLU A 209 1.86 10.19 16.01
N ARG A 210 3.18 10.23 16.12
CA ARG A 210 3.89 9.97 17.39
C ARG A 210 3.44 10.89 18.52
N ALA A 211 3.18 12.15 18.21
CA ALA A 211 2.80 13.16 19.19
C ALA A 211 1.31 13.19 19.52
N THR A 212 0.43 12.83 18.56
CA THR A 212 -1.00 13.15 18.68
C THR A 212 -1.96 11.96 18.46
N ASN A 213 -1.47 10.84 17.91
CA ASN A 213 -2.33 9.69 17.63
C ASN A 213 -2.85 9.09 18.95
N PRO A 214 -4.18 9.04 19.18
CA PRO A 214 -4.74 8.60 20.46
C PRO A 214 -4.45 7.14 20.81
N PHE A 215 -4.16 6.30 19.83
CA PHE A 215 -3.81 4.88 20.03
C PHE A 215 -2.36 4.69 20.49
N LEU A 216 -1.52 5.71 20.37
CA LEU A 216 -0.09 5.66 20.67
C LEU A 216 0.27 6.45 21.94
N GLN A 217 -0.71 7.10 22.58
CA GLN A 217 -0.49 7.84 23.81
C GLN A 217 -0.58 6.91 25.04
N PRO A 218 0.20 7.16 26.10
CA PRO A 218 0.02 6.45 27.36
C PRO A 218 -1.41 6.64 27.90
N ALA A 219 -1.99 5.57 28.41
CA ALA A 219 -3.28 5.61 29.08
C ALA A 219 -3.22 6.41 30.41
#